data_75a57d47cfa0ccc772043a1a09696d1a
#
_entry.id   75a57d47cfa0ccc772043a1a09696d1a
#
_cell.length_a   1.000
_cell.length_b   1.000
_cell.length_c   1.000
_cell.angle_alpha   90.00
_cell.angle_beta   90.00
_cell.angle_gamma   90.00
#
_symmetry.space_group_name_H-M   'P 1'
#
loop_
_entity.id
_entity.type
_entity.pdbx_description
1 polymer ?
#
loop_
_entity_poly.entity_id
_entity_poly.type
_entity_poly.pdbx_seq_one_letter_code
_entity_poly.pdbx_strand_id
1 'polypeptide(L)'
;MKALLMLTALALLSAGGQASAAPTHLSHGRFKDLTVYSPAGPATSFVLLLSGDAGWNAAADALAAQLAQQGAMVTGIDYRAFKAALEADGADCVFPDGDLENLSHFVQAYFHNTTYLAPLLVGLASGGSMAYAVLAQAPKDTFAAALSIGFCAHIAMDKPLCKGSGLELMHGARGSGLDLRPIKSLNNPWVTLQGSKGASCPAAATRDFVAQVHGAALATLPEVSAASVTAAFAKLAAARSNRGIAPPPAALGDLPVVEVPALPEAAASDTFAIIMSGDGGWAGLDQDIAAALSAKGIPVVGLDSLRYYWSARTPEGLAADTDRMIRYYLAHFGKKRVLLVGYSQGADVLPFAVNRLPQATRALVALTAILGMSEHAIFEFHVSSWISDDTSGPETLPEVNRISGMPVLCIYGEDEHDSLCPKLDANKFKVVKLKGGHHFDGNYAGLAAQILSAAKP
;
A
#
# COMPACT_ATOMS: atom_id res chain seq x y z
N MET A 1 -56.58 -11.65 54.40
CA MET A 1 -56.43 -11.84 52.97
C MET A 1 -55.75 -10.59 52.39
N LYS A 2 -54.44 -10.65 52.17
CA LYS A 2 -53.65 -9.52 51.57
C LYS A 2 -53.33 -9.89 50.13
N ALA A 3 -53.87 -9.15 49.19
CA ALA A 3 -53.61 -9.26 47.77
C ALA A 3 -52.24 -8.62 47.44
N LEU A 4 -51.37 -9.42 46.84
CA LEU A 4 -50.00 -9.00 46.39
C LEU A 4 -50.12 -8.61 44.91
N LEU A 5 -50.00 -7.31 44.58
CA LEU A 5 -49.89 -6.83 43.22
C LEU A 5 -48.44 -6.98 42.74
N MET A 6 -48.22 -7.88 41.76
CA MET A 6 -46.98 -7.94 41.02
C MET A 6 -47.03 -6.89 39.90
N LEU A 7 -46.15 -5.87 39.97
CA LEU A 7 -45.83 -4.99 38.83
C LEU A 7 -44.77 -5.68 37.98
N THR A 8 -45.16 -6.08 36.77
CA THR A 8 -44.22 -6.49 35.72
C THR A 8 -43.70 -5.21 35.00
N ALA A 9 -42.44 -4.86 35.23
CA ALA A 9 -41.72 -3.84 34.49
C ALA A 9 -41.34 -4.40 33.13
N LEU A 10 -41.97 -3.91 32.07
CA LEU A 10 -41.60 -4.18 30.66
C LEU A 10 -40.38 -3.33 30.31
N ALA A 11 -39.16 -3.90 30.27
CA ALA A 11 -37.96 -3.23 29.80
C ALA A 11 -38.05 -3.13 28.27
N LEU A 12 -38.37 -1.97 27.76
CA LEU A 12 -38.20 -1.60 26.34
C LEU A 12 -36.68 -1.50 26.05
N LEU A 13 -36.12 -2.55 25.47
CA LEU A 13 -34.82 -2.49 24.81
C LEU A 13 -34.97 -1.62 23.56
N SER A 14 -34.69 -0.33 23.69
CA SER A 14 -34.47 0.56 22.54
C SER A 14 -33.17 0.06 21.85
N ALA A 15 -33.33 -0.64 20.73
CA ALA A 15 -32.24 -0.83 19.75
C ALA A 15 -31.89 0.56 19.20
N GLY A 16 -30.95 1.24 19.85
CA GLY A 16 -30.36 2.47 19.38
C GLY A 16 -29.53 2.16 18.13
N GLY A 17 -30.13 2.27 16.96
CA GLY A 17 -29.38 2.34 15.71
C GLY A 17 -28.46 3.55 15.81
N GLN A 18 -27.15 3.33 15.88
CA GLN A 18 -26.17 4.41 15.79
C GLN A 18 -26.35 5.06 14.42
N ALA A 19 -26.76 6.30 14.39
CA ALA A 19 -26.84 7.08 13.16
C ALA A 19 -25.42 7.22 12.58
N SER A 20 -25.24 6.84 11.31
CA SER A 20 -24.02 7.16 10.58
C SER A 20 -23.81 8.67 10.60
N ALA A 21 -22.57 9.12 10.79
CA ALA A 21 -22.24 10.53 10.73
C ALA A 21 -22.59 11.09 9.34
N ALA A 22 -22.92 12.38 9.27
CA ALA A 22 -23.10 13.05 7.98
C ALA A 22 -21.81 12.94 7.15
N PRO A 23 -21.90 12.79 5.82
CA PRO A 23 -20.74 12.74 4.98
C PRO A 23 -19.88 14.02 5.11
N THR A 24 -18.55 13.85 5.04
CA THR A 24 -17.59 14.96 5.07
C THR A 24 -17.09 15.24 3.66
N HIS A 25 -16.98 16.52 3.28
CA HIS A 25 -16.45 16.93 1.99
C HIS A 25 -15.00 17.36 2.12
N LEU A 26 -14.14 16.85 1.24
CA LEU A 26 -12.71 17.10 1.21
C LEU A 26 -12.23 17.37 -0.23
N SER A 27 -11.05 17.93 -0.38
CA SER A 27 -10.33 17.99 -1.66
C SER A 27 -8.86 17.70 -1.42
N HIS A 28 -8.25 16.92 -2.31
CA HIS A 28 -6.83 16.58 -2.23
C HIS A 28 -6.26 16.31 -3.62
N GLY A 29 -5.13 16.93 -3.96
CA GLY A 29 -4.47 16.74 -5.24
C GLY A 29 -5.41 16.96 -6.44
N ARG A 30 -5.53 15.96 -7.29
CA ARG A 30 -6.43 15.96 -8.46
C ARG A 30 -7.92 15.83 -8.09
N PHE A 31 -8.21 15.43 -6.87
CA PHE A 31 -9.57 15.12 -6.42
C PHE A 31 -10.23 16.37 -5.81
N LYS A 32 -11.36 16.78 -6.40
CA LYS A 32 -12.19 17.88 -5.91
C LYS A 32 -13.53 17.31 -5.44
N ASP A 33 -14.09 17.92 -4.40
CA ASP A 33 -15.40 17.56 -3.85
C ASP A 33 -15.57 16.07 -3.53
N LEU A 34 -14.52 15.47 -2.92
CA LEU A 34 -14.62 14.12 -2.37
C LEU A 34 -15.70 14.06 -1.29
N THR A 35 -16.51 13.01 -1.30
CA THR A 35 -17.50 12.76 -0.25
C THR A 35 -17.07 11.55 0.57
N VAL A 36 -16.76 11.74 1.85
CA VAL A 36 -16.29 10.67 2.74
C VAL A 36 -17.39 10.24 3.69
N TYR A 37 -17.72 8.96 3.70
CA TYR A 37 -18.68 8.31 4.56
C TYR A 37 -17.94 7.50 5.63
N SER A 38 -18.10 7.88 6.89
CA SER A 38 -17.52 7.16 8.02
C SER A 38 -18.48 6.12 8.57
N PRO A 39 -18.00 4.92 8.96
CA PRO A 39 -18.83 3.95 9.68
C PRO A 39 -19.16 4.45 11.09
N ALA A 40 -20.14 3.85 11.75
CA ALA A 40 -20.56 4.20 13.11
C ALA A 40 -19.50 3.87 14.19
N GLY A 41 -18.49 3.08 13.87
CA GLY A 41 -17.37 2.68 14.75
C GLY A 41 -16.04 2.74 14.00
N PRO A 42 -14.97 2.16 14.57
CA PRO A 42 -13.69 2.05 13.86
C PRO A 42 -13.85 1.38 12.50
N ALA A 43 -13.23 1.94 11.47
CA ALA A 43 -13.27 1.37 10.13
C ALA A 43 -12.60 -0.02 10.11
N THR A 44 -13.26 -1.00 9.50
CA THR A 44 -12.73 -2.36 9.29
C THR A 44 -12.20 -2.57 7.88
N SER A 45 -12.53 -1.65 6.95
CA SER A 45 -12.03 -1.59 5.59
C SER A 45 -12.06 -0.15 5.08
N PHE A 46 -11.26 0.13 4.06
CA PHE A 46 -11.24 1.42 3.39
C PHE A 46 -11.62 1.24 1.91
N VAL A 47 -12.48 2.09 1.38
CA VAL A 47 -13.01 1.99 0.02
C VAL A 47 -12.78 3.28 -0.74
N LEU A 48 -12.23 3.17 -1.95
CA LEU A 48 -12.25 4.21 -2.97
C LEU A 48 -13.35 3.86 -3.97
N LEU A 49 -14.47 4.60 -3.92
CA LEU A 49 -15.64 4.38 -4.77
C LEU A 49 -15.64 5.37 -5.94
N LEU A 50 -15.38 4.85 -7.15
CA LEU A 50 -15.42 5.64 -8.38
C LEU A 50 -16.84 5.58 -8.99
N SER A 51 -17.43 6.72 -9.26
CA SER A 51 -18.71 6.82 -9.99
C SER A 51 -18.53 6.42 -11.48
N GLY A 52 -19.62 6.46 -12.23
CA GLY A 52 -19.57 6.32 -13.71
C GLY A 52 -19.38 7.67 -14.43
N ASP A 53 -19.50 7.64 -15.77
CA ASP A 53 -19.34 8.84 -16.63
C ASP A 53 -20.37 9.95 -16.34
N ALA A 54 -21.50 9.60 -15.72
CA ALA A 54 -22.48 10.59 -15.28
C ALA A 54 -22.01 11.45 -14.09
N GLY A 55 -20.84 11.12 -13.51
CA GLY A 55 -20.31 11.74 -12.32
C GLY A 55 -20.94 11.20 -11.04
N TRP A 56 -20.64 11.85 -9.91
CA TRP A 56 -21.22 11.48 -8.61
C TRP A 56 -22.71 11.78 -8.56
N ASN A 57 -23.52 10.85 -8.09
CA ASN A 57 -24.98 10.95 -8.10
C ASN A 57 -25.63 10.19 -6.94
N ALA A 58 -26.95 10.31 -6.79
CA ALA A 58 -27.69 9.68 -5.70
C ALA A 58 -27.53 8.15 -5.60
N ALA A 59 -27.29 7.43 -6.71
CA ALA A 59 -27.04 6.00 -6.66
C ALA A 59 -25.65 5.68 -6.08
N ALA A 60 -24.65 6.49 -6.40
CA ALA A 60 -23.31 6.39 -5.81
C ALA A 60 -23.34 6.73 -4.32
N ASP A 61 -24.09 7.81 -3.93
CA ASP A 61 -24.32 8.16 -2.53
C ASP A 61 -24.95 7.01 -1.74
N ALA A 62 -26.02 6.43 -2.28
CA ALA A 62 -26.72 5.32 -1.61
C ALA A 62 -25.80 4.09 -1.44
N LEU A 63 -24.99 3.77 -2.44
CA LEU A 63 -24.03 2.68 -2.35
C LEU A 63 -22.94 2.97 -1.31
N ALA A 64 -22.37 4.19 -1.32
CA ALA A 64 -21.36 4.60 -0.34
C ALA A 64 -21.87 4.47 1.10
N ALA A 65 -23.10 4.97 1.35
CA ALA A 65 -23.75 4.86 2.65
C ALA A 65 -23.98 3.40 3.08
N GLN A 66 -24.36 2.51 2.14
CA GLN A 66 -24.53 1.08 2.44
C GLN A 66 -23.21 0.37 2.76
N LEU A 67 -22.13 0.70 2.07
CA LEU A 67 -20.81 0.16 2.38
C LEU A 67 -20.33 0.66 3.74
N ALA A 68 -20.59 1.93 4.07
CA ALA A 68 -20.26 2.49 5.39
C ALA A 68 -21.02 1.78 6.53
N GLN A 69 -22.27 1.40 6.31
CA GLN A 69 -23.05 0.58 7.26
C GLN A 69 -22.43 -0.82 7.49
N GLN A 70 -21.61 -1.31 6.57
CA GLN A 70 -20.84 -2.56 6.73
C GLN A 70 -19.47 -2.37 7.39
N GLY A 71 -19.22 -1.21 7.96
CA GLY A 71 -17.97 -0.90 8.65
C GLY A 71 -16.85 -0.35 7.76
N ALA A 72 -17.14 -0.02 6.49
CA ALA A 72 -16.17 0.61 5.61
C ALA A 72 -16.10 2.13 5.81
N MET A 73 -14.91 2.71 5.81
CA MET A 73 -14.73 4.11 5.48
C MET A 73 -14.71 4.24 3.95
N VAL A 74 -15.62 5.03 3.39
CA VAL A 74 -15.79 5.12 1.92
C VAL A 74 -15.48 6.52 1.45
N THR A 75 -14.53 6.64 0.53
CA THR A 75 -14.24 7.90 -0.17
C THR A 75 -14.85 7.85 -1.57
N GLY A 76 -15.88 8.68 -1.75
CA GLY A 76 -16.58 8.85 -3.03
C GLY A 76 -15.81 9.78 -3.96
N ILE A 77 -15.58 9.32 -5.18
CA ILE A 77 -14.80 9.99 -6.21
C ILE A 77 -15.70 10.21 -7.45
N ASP A 78 -15.89 11.46 -7.85
CA ASP A 78 -16.47 11.76 -9.16
C ASP A 78 -15.49 11.35 -10.26
N TYR A 79 -15.74 10.18 -10.88
CA TYR A 79 -14.88 9.63 -11.92
C TYR A 79 -14.76 10.56 -13.14
N ARG A 80 -15.83 11.26 -13.52
CA ARG A 80 -15.78 12.22 -14.65
C ARG A 80 -14.81 13.36 -14.38
N ALA A 81 -14.82 13.91 -13.17
CA ALA A 81 -13.89 14.98 -12.77
C ALA A 81 -12.45 14.45 -12.65
N PHE A 82 -12.27 13.27 -12.07
CA PHE A 82 -10.97 12.62 -11.97
C PHE A 82 -10.36 12.32 -13.35
N LYS A 83 -11.16 11.75 -14.26
CA LYS A 83 -10.74 11.50 -15.65
C LYS A 83 -10.29 12.78 -16.35
N ALA A 84 -11.05 13.86 -16.23
CA ALA A 84 -10.69 15.16 -16.81
C ALA A 84 -9.37 15.70 -16.24
N ALA A 85 -9.11 15.49 -14.94
CA ALA A 85 -7.84 15.88 -14.32
C ALA A 85 -6.65 15.03 -14.81
N LEU A 86 -6.86 13.74 -15.07
CA LEU A 86 -5.86 12.87 -15.71
C LEU A 86 -5.56 13.30 -17.16
N GLU A 87 -6.58 13.61 -17.93
CA GLU A 87 -6.43 14.08 -19.31
C GLU A 87 -5.71 15.42 -19.43
N ALA A 88 -5.85 16.29 -18.43
CA ALA A 88 -5.19 17.58 -18.36
C ALA A 88 -3.72 17.52 -17.90
N ASP A 89 -3.22 16.36 -17.49
CA ASP A 89 -1.84 16.16 -17.06
C ASP A 89 -0.85 16.41 -18.21
N GLY A 90 0.32 16.97 -17.91
CA GLY A 90 1.35 17.30 -18.90
C GLY A 90 2.24 16.10 -19.30
N ALA A 91 2.21 14.99 -18.57
CA ALA A 91 3.03 13.81 -18.85
C ALA A 91 2.55 13.03 -20.09
N ASP A 92 3.39 12.18 -20.66
CA ASP A 92 3.05 11.33 -21.80
C ASP A 92 2.02 10.24 -21.43
N CYS A 93 2.05 9.74 -20.20
CA CYS A 93 1.09 8.81 -19.64
C CYS A 93 0.86 9.11 -18.16
N VAL A 94 -0.18 8.55 -17.54
CA VAL A 94 -0.56 8.82 -16.15
C VAL A 94 -0.64 7.54 -15.29
N PHE A 95 -0.37 7.71 -14.00
CA PHE A 95 -0.43 6.67 -12.97
C PHE A 95 -1.58 6.93 -11.99
N PRO A 96 -2.85 6.67 -12.37
CA PRO A 96 -3.97 6.83 -11.45
C PRO A 96 -3.90 5.93 -10.20
N ASP A 97 -3.12 4.86 -10.23
CA ASP A 97 -2.84 4.03 -9.05
C ASP A 97 -2.11 4.83 -7.96
N GLY A 98 -1.07 5.59 -8.30
CA GLY A 98 -0.36 6.46 -7.36
C GLY A 98 -1.25 7.60 -6.83
N ASP A 99 -2.06 8.23 -7.68
CA ASP A 99 -3.02 9.27 -7.24
C ASP A 99 -4.02 8.70 -6.20
N LEU A 100 -4.55 7.50 -6.45
CA LEU A 100 -5.54 6.85 -5.57
C LEU A 100 -4.91 6.30 -4.28
N GLU A 101 -3.68 5.80 -4.35
CA GLU A 101 -2.90 5.40 -3.18
C GLU A 101 -2.67 6.61 -2.26
N ASN A 102 -2.15 7.70 -2.83
CA ASN A 102 -1.94 8.96 -2.13
C ASN A 102 -3.23 9.46 -1.47
N LEU A 103 -4.34 9.47 -2.23
CA LEU A 103 -5.65 9.83 -1.68
C LEU A 103 -6.03 8.96 -0.48
N SER A 104 -5.77 7.66 -0.52
CA SER A 104 -6.11 6.75 0.57
C SER A 104 -5.32 7.07 1.84
N HIS A 105 -4.04 7.39 1.71
CA HIS A 105 -3.20 7.84 2.81
C HIS A 105 -3.73 9.14 3.43
N PHE A 106 -4.00 10.13 2.58
CA PHE A 106 -4.54 11.42 3.01
C PHE A 106 -5.84 11.27 3.80
N VAL A 107 -6.84 10.58 3.25
CA VAL A 107 -8.16 10.47 3.90
C VAL A 107 -8.05 9.70 5.22
N GLN A 108 -7.34 8.59 5.25
CA GLN A 108 -7.21 7.79 6.47
C GLN A 108 -6.47 8.55 7.59
N ALA A 109 -5.43 9.31 7.25
CA ALA A 109 -4.72 10.17 8.20
C ALA A 109 -5.61 11.33 8.67
N TYR A 110 -6.35 11.97 7.76
CA TYR A 110 -7.28 13.06 8.10
C TYR A 110 -8.34 12.62 9.14
N PHE A 111 -8.84 11.39 9.03
CA PHE A 111 -9.79 10.81 9.99
C PHE A 111 -9.13 10.09 11.17
N HIS A 112 -7.82 10.23 11.35
CA HIS A 112 -7.04 9.64 12.46
C HIS A 112 -7.25 8.13 12.61
N ASN A 113 -7.32 7.40 11.48
CA ASN A 113 -7.35 5.94 11.53
C ASN A 113 -6.10 5.43 12.26
N THR A 114 -6.28 4.61 13.28
CA THR A 114 -5.16 4.07 14.08
C THR A 114 -4.30 3.04 13.35
N THR A 115 -4.79 2.53 12.21
CA THR A 115 -4.10 1.56 11.37
C THR A 115 -4.43 1.84 9.92
N TYR A 116 -3.42 1.84 9.05
CA TYR A 116 -3.65 1.95 7.62
C TYR A 116 -4.34 0.70 7.07
N LEU A 117 -5.41 0.90 6.32
CA LEU A 117 -6.20 -0.14 5.65
C LEU A 117 -5.95 -0.05 4.15
N ALA A 118 -5.34 -1.05 3.54
CA ALA A 118 -5.16 -1.09 2.10
C ALA A 118 -6.52 -0.94 1.38
N PRO A 119 -6.67 0.01 0.43
CA PRO A 119 -7.97 0.35 -0.12
C PRO A 119 -8.55 -0.75 -1.00
N LEU A 120 -9.87 -0.93 -0.92
CA LEU A 120 -10.68 -1.67 -1.87
C LEU A 120 -11.16 -0.69 -2.95
N LEU A 121 -10.84 -0.97 -4.21
CA LEU A 121 -11.36 -0.21 -5.34
C LEU A 121 -12.78 -0.70 -5.66
N VAL A 122 -13.76 0.18 -5.63
CA VAL A 122 -15.13 -0.12 -6.08
C VAL A 122 -15.48 0.85 -7.18
N GLY A 123 -15.95 0.36 -8.32
CA GLY A 123 -16.26 1.23 -9.46
C GLY A 123 -17.59 0.91 -10.13
N LEU A 124 -18.33 1.94 -10.51
CA LEU A 124 -19.58 1.87 -11.24
C LEU A 124 -19.36 2.15 -12.73
N ALA A 125 -19.84 1.30 -13.61
CA ALA A 125 -19.71 1.44 -15.06
C ALA A 125 -18.26 1.72 -15.49
N SER A 126 -17.95 2.92 -16.06
CA SER A 126 -16.61 3.33 -16.46
C SER A 126 -15.65 3.43 -15.28
N GLY A 127 -16.12 3.81 -14.08
CA GLY A 127 -15.35 3.71 -12.84
C GLY A 127 -14.96 2.27 -12.52
N GLY A 128 -15.79 1.27 -12.90
CA GLY A 128 -15.47 -0.16 -12.78
C GLY A 128 -14.38 -0.59 -13.75
N SER A 129 -14.33 0.00 -14.96
CA SER A 129 -13.24 -0.21 -15.92
C SER A 129 -11.92 0.38 -15.41
N MET A 130 -11.98 1.60 -14.84
CA MET A 130 -10.84 2.25 -14.20
C MET A 130 -10.34 1.46 -12.99
N ALA A 131 -11.22 0.90 -12.15
CA ALA A 131 -10.84 0.08 -11.01
C ALA A 131 -10.02 -1.16 -11.41
N TYR A 132 -10.37 -1.81 -12.53
CA TYR A 132 -9.55 -2.89 -13.12
C TYR A 132 -8.20 -2.36 -13.59
N ALA A 133 -8.19 -1.26 -14.35
CA ALA A 133 -6.96 -0.70 -14.91
C ALA A 133 -5.98 -0.29 -13.81
N VAL A 134 -6.47 0.38 -12.76
CA VAL A 134 -5.68 0.75 -11.57
C VAL A 134 -5.12 -0.47 -10.86
N LEU A 135 -5.94 -1.50 -10.64
CA LEU A 135 -5.48 -2.75 -9.98
C LEU A 135 -4.40 -3.47 -10.80
N ALA A 136 -4.51 -3.42 -12.15
CA ALA A 136 -3.54 -4.03 -13.05
C ALA A 136 -2.25 -3.21 -13.20
N GLN A 137 -2.33 -1.88 -13.01
CA GLN A 137 -1.21 -0.95 -13.06
C GLN A 137 -0.40 -0.98 -11.76
N ALA A 138 -1.09 -1.07 -10.62
CA ALA A 138 -0.52 -0.90 -9.30
C ALA A 138 0.49 -1.99 -8.91
N PRO A 139 1.50 -1.66 -8.13
CA PRO A 139 2.34 -2.62 -7.43
C PRO A 139 1.50 -3.59 -6.59
N LYS A 140 2.09 -4.74 -6.28
CA LYS A 140 1.45 -5.73 -5.42
C LYS A 140 1.14 -5.11 -4.04
N ASP A 141 -0.06 -5.40 -3.53
CA ASP A 141 -0.55 -5.01 -2.20
C ASP A 141 -0.86 -3.51 -1.99
N THR A 142 -0.67 -2.64 -2.99
CA THR A 142 -1.15 -1.25 -2.97
C THR A 142 -2.66 -1.20 -2.73
N PHE A 143 -3.43 -2.03 -3.43
CA PHE A 143 -4.89 -2.15 -3.26
C PHE A 143 -5.27 -3.54 -2.76
N ALA A 144 -6.20 -3.61 -1.84
CA ALA A 144 -6.65 -4.88 -1.28
C ALA A 144 -7.35 -5.77 -2.31
N ALA A 145 -8.21 -5.21 -3.15
CA ALA A 145 -8.94 -5.87 -4.22
C ALA A 145 -9.65 -4.83 -5.09
N ALA A 146 -10.29 -5.26 -6.19
CA ALA A 146 -11.23 -4.43 -6.93
C ALA A 146 -12.59 -5.12 -7.11
N LEU A 147 -13.67 -4.30 -7.08
CA LEU A 147 -15.05 -4.68 -7.38
C LEU A 147 -15.58 -3.76 -8.48
N SER A 148 -15.78 -4.30 -9.68
CA SER A 148 -16.37 -3.56 -10.79
C SER A 148 -17.85 -3.91 -10.95
N ILE A 149 -18.69 -2.89 -11.11
CA ILE A 149 -20.12 -3.03 -11.34
C ILE A 149 -20.41 -2.50 -12.75
N GLY A 150 -20.71 -3.39 -13.67
CA GLY A 150 -20.93 -3.06 -15.08
C GLY A 150 -19.63 -2.78 -15.85
N PHE A 151 -18.63 -3.65 -15.71
CA PHE A 151 -17.34 -3.55 -16.38
C PHE A 151 -17.45 -3.57 -17.91
N CYS A 152 -16.71 -2.67 -18.55
CA CYS A 152 -16.42 -2.68 -19.98
C CYS A 152 -14.91 -2.69 -20.20
N ALA A 153 -14.41 -3.44 -21.18
CA ALA A 153 -12.98 -3.46 -21.51
C ALA A 153 -12.57 -2.21 -22.32
N HIS A 154 -13.05 -1.03 -21.89
CA HIS A 154 -12.82 0.24 -22.55
C HIS A 154 -12.87 1.38 -21.54
N ILE A 155 -11.99 2.36 -21.72
CA ILE A 155 -11.97 3.62 -20.98
C ILE A 155 -12.04 4.77 -22.01
N ALA A 156 -13.08 5.60 -21.90
CA ALA A 156 -13.28 6.75 -22.79
C ALA A 156 -12.35 7.92 -22.38
N MET A 157 -11.04 7.73 -22.57
CA MET A 157 -9.97 8.68 -22.24
C MET A 157 -8.89 8.59 -23.32
N ASP A 158 -8.42 9.73 -23.81
CA ASP A 158 -7.40 9.77 -24.86
C ASP A 158 -5.96 9.73 -24.29
N LYS A 159 -5.77 10.26 -23.09
CA LYS A 159 -4.49 10.18 -22.37
C LYS A 159 -4.19 8.74 -21.99
N PRO A 160 -3.03 8.18 -22.41
CA PRO A 160 -2.68 6.81 -22.08
C PRO A 160 -2.39 6.64 -20.58
N LEU A 161 -2.77 5.48 -20.02
CA LEU A 161 -2.28 5.04 -18.73
C LEU A 161 -0.89 4.43 -18.90
N CYS A 162 0.02 4.69 -17.97
CA CYS A 162 1.33 4.02 -17.94
C CYS A 162 1.16 2.54 -17.65
N LYS A 163 2.09 1.71 -18.11
CA LYS A 163 1.98 0.26 -17.97
C LYS A 163 2.00 -0.22 -16.51
N GLY A 164 2.79 0.43 -15.67
CA GLY A 164 2.97 0.02 -14.28
C GLY A 164 3.39 -1.44 -14.15
N SER A 165 2.77 -2.19 -13.23
CA SER A 165 3.07 -3.60 -12.95
C SER A 165 2.61 -4.57 -14.04
N GLY A 166 1.88 -4.15 -15.05
CA GLY A 166 1.50 -5.05 -16.14
C GLY A 166 0.24 -4.67 -16.90
N LEU A 167 -0.29 -3.47 -16.72
CA LEU A 167 -1.43 -2.98 -17.48
C LEU A 167 -1.13 -2.99 -18.98
N GLU A 168 -2.00 -3.60 -19.77
CA GLU A 168 -1.91 -3.65 -21.23
C GLU A 168 -3.10 -2.90 -21.86
N LEU A 169 -2.78 -1.97 -22.76
CA LEU A 169 -3.73 -1.09 -23.43
C LEU A 169 -3.50 -1.10 -24.94
N MET A 170 -4.58 -0.79 -25.67
CA MET A 170 -4.52 -0.43 -27.08
C MET A 170 -5.35 0.84 -27.31
N HIS A 171 -4.96 1.66 -28.27
CA HIS A 171 -5.85 2.72 -28.74
C HIS A 171 -7.15 2.09 -29.28
N GLY A 172 -8.29 2.64 -28.87
CA GLY A 172 -9.59 2.11 -29.24
C GLY A 172 -9.75 1.99 -30.75
N ALA A 173 -10.32 0.87 -31.19
CA ALA A 173 -10.50 0.56 -32.60
C ALA A 173 -11.32 1.60 -33.38
N ARG A 174 -12.03 2.50 -32.68
CA ARG A 174 -12.83 3.61 -33.25
C ARG A 174 -12.12 4.97 -33.20
N GLY A 175 -10.81 5.01 -32.85
CA GLY A 175 -10.01 6.23 -32.80
C GLY A 175 -10.24 7.13 -31.61
N SER A 176 -10.98 6.70 -30.59
CA SER A 176 -11.17 7.41 -29.32
C SER A 176 -11.12 6.43 -28.14
N GLY A 177 -10.44 6.83 -27.07
CA GLY A 177 -10.31 6.08 -25.84
C GLY A 177 -9.30 4.94 -25.88
N LEU A 178 -9.27 4.16 -24.81
CA LEU A 178 -8.32 3.07 -24.55
C LEU A 178 -9.06 1.75 -24.41
N ASP A 179 -8.69 0.75 -25.19
CA ASP A 179 -9.18 -0.62 -25.03
C ASP A 179 -8.26 -1.37 -24.08
N LEU A 180 -8.84 -1.88 -22.99
CA LEU A 180 -8.15 -2.70 -21.99
C LEU A 180 -7.89 -4.09 -22.57
N ARG A 181 -6.70 -4.62 -22.30
CA ARG A 181 -6.34 -6.01 -22.56
C ARG A 181 -6.39 -6.82 -21.27
N PRO A 182 -6.80 -8.09 -21.35
CA PRO A 182 -6.75 -8.97 -20.19
C PRO A 182 -5.28 -9.28 -19.86
N ILE A 183 -4.84 -8.96 -18.65
CA ILE A 183 -3.53 -9.41 -18.16
C ILE A 183 -3.59 -10.87 -17.75
N LYS A 184 -2.46 -11.58 -17.78
CA LYS A 184 -2.44 -13.01 -17.45
C LYS A 184 -2.81 -13.30 -16.01
N SER A 185 -2.34 -12.47 -15.08
CA SER A 185 -2.59 -12.64 -13.65
C SER A 185 -2.60 -11.30 -12.94
N LEU A 186 -3.57 -11.11 -12.05
CA LEU A 186 -3.62 -10.00 -11.09
C LEU A 186 -2.93 -10.40 -9.79
N ASN A 187 -2.21 -9.47 -9.19
CA ASN A 187 -1.60 -9.66 -7.87
C ASN A 187 -2.65 -9.72 -6.76
N ASN A 188 -3.78 -9.03 -6.94
CA ASN A 188 -4.87 -8.94 -5.98
C ASN A 188 -6.22 -9.30 -6.63
N PRO A 189 -7.22 -9.80 -5.86
CA PRO A 189 -8.49 -10.26 -6.40
C PRO A 189 -9.25 -9.15 -7.13
N TRP A 190 -9.86 -9.50 -8.24
CA TRP A 190 -10.82 -8.67 -8.93
C TRP A 190 -12.13 -9.41 -9.13
N VAL A 191 -13.22 -8.79 -8.71
CA VAL A 191 -14.58 -9.33 -8.94
C VAL A 191 -15.36 -8.33 -9.79
N THR A 192 -16.07 -8.83 -10.79
CA THR A 192 -17.02 -8.01 -11.56
C THR A 192 -18.43 -8.55 -11.47
N LEU A 193 -19.38 -7.66 -11.24
CA LEU A 193 -20.82 -7.92 -11.30
C LEU A 193 -21.36 -7.36 -12.60
N GLN A 194 -21.95 -8.21 -13.43
CA GLN A 194 -22.47 -7.83 -14.74
C GLN A 194 -23.97 -8.14 -14.83
N GLY A 195 -24.76 -7.11 -15.16
CA GLY A 195 -26.18 -7.28 -15.48
C GLY A 195 -26.35 -7.95 -16.85
N SER A 196 -27.32 -8.84 -16.99
CA SER A 196 -27.68 -9.41 -18.30
C SER A 196 -28.62 -8.49 -19.08
N LYS A 197 -29.24 -7.50 -18.42
CA LYS A 197 -30.13 -6.50 -19.02
C LYS A 197 -29.60 -5.10 -18.69
N GLY A 198 -29.70 -4.19 -19.66
CA GLY A 198 -29.36 -2.77 -19.47
C GLY A 198 -27.88 -2.46 -19.27
N ALA A 199 -26.97 -3.41 -19.42
CA ALA A 199 -25.56 -3.19 -19.30
C ALA A 199 -25.00 -2.46 -20.55
N SER A 200 -24.09 -1.52 -20.33
CA SER A 200 -23.41 -0.75 -21.40
C SER A 200 -22.57 -1.67 -22.30
N CYS A 201 -22.09 -2.81 -21.78
CA CYS A 201 -21.32 -3.80 -22.52
C CYS A 201 -21.97 -5.18 -22.42
N PRO A 202 -21.91 -5.97 -23.51
CA PRO A 202 -22.47 -7.33 -23.51
C PRO A 202 -21.83 -8.21 -22.43
N ALA A 203 -22.64 -8.91 -21.65
CA ALA A 203 -22.16 -9.82 -20.61
C ALA A 203 -21.23 -10.93 -21.17
N ALA A 204 -21.41 -11.33 -22.44
CA ALA A 204 -20.51 -12.27 -23.10
C ALA A 204 -19.09 -11.70 -23.26
N ALA A 205 -18.95 -10.46 -23.71
CA ALA A 205 -17.63 -9.83 -23.86
C ALA A 205 -16.91 -9.69 -22.51
N THR A 206 -17.63 -9.33 -21.44
CA THR A 206 -17.08 -9.30 -20.07
C THR A 206 -16.63 -10.69 -19.63
N ARG A 207 -17.44 -11.74 -19.93
CA ARG A 207 -17.08 -13.13 -19.58
C ARG A 207 -15.79 -13.57 -20.27
N ASP A 208 -15.70 -13.30 -21.58
CA ASP A 208 -14.54 -13.69 -22.39
C ASP A 208 -13.27 -12.97 -21.96
N PHE A 209 -13.39 -11.72 -21.49
CA PHE A 209 -12.30 -10.96 -20.90
C PHE A 209 -11.85 -11.55 -19.56
N VAL A 210 -12.79 -11.73 -18.62
CA VAL A 210 -12.52 -12.22 -17.26
C VAL A 210 -11.93 -13.63 -17.27
N ALA A 211 -12.37 -14.50 -18.20
CA ALA A 211 -11.86 -15.87 -18.33
C ALA A 211 -10.35 -15.94 -18.65
N GLN A 212 -9.76 -14.84 -19.16
CA GLN A 212 -8.34 -14.77 -19.50
C GLN A 212 -7.47 -14.23 -18.34
N VAL A 213 -8.09 -13.74 -17.26
CA VAL A 213 -7.39 -13.09 -16.15
C VAL A 213 -7.37 -13.99 -14.92
N HIS A 214 -6.21 -14.53 -14.56
CA HIS A 214 -6.09 -15.29 -13.31
C HIS A 214 -6.23 -14.35 -12.10
N GLY A 215 -7.02 -14.75 -11.12
CA GLY A 215 -7.35 -13.90 -9.95
C GLY A 215 -8.62 -13.06 -10.13
N ALA A 216 -9.30 -13.18 -11.30
CA ALA A 216 -10.57 -12.53 -11.57
C ALA A 216 -11.76 -13.46 -11.35
N ALA A 217 -12.91 -12.91 -11.00
CA ALA A 217 -14.20 -13.60 -10.91
C ALA A 217 -15.33 -12.74 -11.50
N LEU A 218 -16.27 -13.41 -12.19
CA LEU A 218 -17.47 -12.79 -12.74
C LEU A 218 -18.73 -13.39 -12.12
N ALA A 219 -19.64 -12.53 -11.67
CA ALA A 219 -21.02 -12.88 -11.39
C ALA A 219 -21.95 -12.19 -12.39
N THR A 220 -22.61 -12.97 -13.23
CA THR A 220 -23.65 -12.49 -14.16
C THR A 220 -25.01 -12.63 -13.48
N LEU A 221 -25.73 -11.50 -13.35
CA LEU A 221 -27.01 -11.38 -12.65
C LEU A 221 -28.08 -10.87 -13.63
N PRO A 222 -29.36 -11.23 -13.45
CA PRO A 222 -30.44 -10.59 -14.22
C PRO A 222 -30.40 -9.06 -14.10
N GLU A 223 -30.20 -8.58 -12.89
CA GLU A 223 -30.01 -7.17 -12.52
C GLU A 223 -29.03 -7.10 -11.36
N VAL A 224 -28.12 -6.13 -11.37
CA VAL A 224 -27.20 -5.89 -10.26
C VAL A 224 -27.90 -5.01 -9.24
N SER A 225 -28.23 -5.59 -8.10
CA SER A 225 -28.87 -4.91 -6.98
C SER A 225 -27.84 -4.46 -5.94
N ALA A 226 -28.22 -3.49 -5.10
CA ALA A 226 -27.43 -3.06 -3.95
C ALA A 226 -27.07 -4.25 -3.03
N ALA A 227 -27.98 -5.19 -2.81
CA ALA A 227 -27.72 -6.39 -2.02
C ALA A 227 -26.65 -7.30 -2.64
N SER A 228 -26.62 -7.46 -3.98
CA SER A 228 -25.58 -8.24 -4.64
C SER A 228 -24.20 -7.56 -4.56
N VAL A 229 -24.17 -6.23 -4.64
CA VAL A 229 -22.93 -5.45 -4.49
C VAL A 229 -22.38 -5.56 -3.07
N THR A 230 -23.22 -5.35 -2.06
CA THR A 230 -22.81 -5.43 -0.65
C THR A 230 -22.37 -6.84 -0.26
N ALA A 231 -23.00 -7.89 -0.81
CA ALA A 231 -22.59 -9.28 -0.58
C ALA A 231 -21.22 -9.60 -1.23
N ALA A 232 -20.96 -9.10 -2.44
CA ALA A 232 -19.66 -9.26 -3.10
C ALA A 232 -18.56 -8.48 -2.37
N PHE A 233 -18.87 -7.25 -1.96
CA PHE A 233 -17.96 -6.43 -1.14
C PHE A 233 -17.60 -7.11 0.18
N ALA A 234 -18.57 -7.60 0.92
CA ALA A 234 -18.35 -8.29 2.20
C ALA A 234 -17.41 -9.49 2.06
N LYS A 235 -17.54 -10.27 0.97
CA LYS A 235 -16.63 -11.38 0.67
C LYS A 235 -15.20 -10.91 0.40
N LEU A 236 -15.03 -9.83 -0.36
CA LEU A 236 -13.70 -9.28 -0.65
C LEU A 236 -13.05 -8.70 0.62
N ALA A 237 -13.79 -7.95 1.41
CA ALA A 237 -13.32 -7.38 2.67
C ALA A 237 -12.92 -8.48 3.67
N ALA A 238 -13.75 -9.53 3.84
CA ALA A 238 -13.45 -10.66 4.71
C ALA A 238 -12.25 -11.50 4.23
N ALA A 239 -12.14 -11.75 2.92
CA ALA A 239 -11.02 -12.50 2.36
C ALA A 239 -9.69 -11.77 2.56
N ARG A 240 -9.72 -10.44 2.65
CA ARG A 240 -8.53 -9.63 2.88
C ARG A 240 -8.14 -9.53 4.35
N SER A 241 -9.10 -9.43 5.25
CA SER A 241 -8.84 -9.54 6.70
C SER A 241 -8.28 -10.92 7.08
N ASN A 242 -8.59 -11.97 6.30
CA ASN A 242 -8.10 -13.34 6.50
C ASN A 242 -6.80 -13.65 5.73
N ARG A 243 -6.36 -12.85 4.79
CA ARG A 243 -5.01 -12.94 4.20
C ARG A 243 -4.03 -12.21 5.11
N GLY A 244 -3.98 -12.65 6.37
CA GLY A 244 -2.98 -12.13 7.29
C GLY A 244 -1.60 -12.42 6.74
N ILE A 245 -0.79 -11.38 6.54
CA ILE A 245 0.57 -11.40 7.00
C ILE A 245 0.48 -12.15 8.32
N ALA A 246 1.20 -13.26 8.47
CA ALA A 246 1.18 -14.01 9.72
C ALA A 246 1.30 -13.00 10.86
N PRO A 247 0.44 -13.04 11.87
CA PRO A 247 0.48 -12.07 12.95
C PRO A 247 1.92 -12.02 13.46
N PRO A 248 2.48 -10.84 13.73
CA PRO A 248 3.82 -10.75 14.28
C PRO A 248 3.91 -11.63 15.52
N PRO A 249 5.09 -12.22 15.79
CA PRO A 249 5.29 -13.00 17.01
C PRO A 249 4.79 -12.23 18.24
N ALA A 250 4.20 -12.91 19.21
CA ALA A 250 3.59 -12.23 20.37
C ALA A 250 4.56 -11.27 21.09
N ALA A 251 5.87 -11.54 21.04
CA ALA A 251 6.91 -10.67 21.58
C ALA A 251 7.12 -9.36 20.78
N LEU A 252 6.63 -9.29 19.54
CA LEU A 252 6.70 -8.17 18.63
C LEU A 252 5.31 -7.78 18.08
N GLY A 253 4.24 -8.19 18.78
CA GLY A 253 2.86 -8.01 18.32
C GLY A 253 2.40 -6.55 18.17
N ASP A 254 3.17 -5.63 18.70
CA ASP A 254 3.00 -4.18 18.58
C ASP A 254 3.73 -3.58 17.37
N LEU A 255 4.55 -4.39 16.66
CA LEU A 255 5.33 -3.92 15.50
C LEU A 255 4.75 -4.49 14.20
N PRO A 256 4.65 -3.68 13.14
CA PRO A 256 4.17 -4.12 11.83
C PRO A 256 5.30 -4.83 11.06
N VAL A 257 5.70 -6.01 11.53
CA VAL A 257 6.77 -6.80 10.90
C VAL A 257 6.20 -7.87 9.97
N VAL A 258 6.96 -8.16 8.91
CA VAL A 258 6.67 -9.19 7.90
C VAL A 258 7.85 -10.15 7.83
N GLU A 259 7.60 -11.45 8.02
CA GLU A 259 8.63 -12.48 7.91
C GLU A 259 8.69 -13.05 6.48
N VAL A 260 9.90 -13.11 5.92
CA VAL A 260 10.20 -13.79 4.67
C VAL A 260 11.25 -14.86 4.97
N PRO A 261 10.86 -16.14 5.12
CA PRO A 261 11.80 -17.21 5.44
C PRO A 261 12.79 -17.43 4.30
N ALA A 262 13.98 -17.93 4.62
CA ALA A 262 14.91 -18.41 3.61
C ALA A 262 14.31 -19.59 2.82
N LEU A 263 14.63 -19.68 1.51
CA LEU A 263 14.20 -20.82 0.72
C LEU A 263 14.86 -22.12 1.26
N PRO A 264 14.12 -23.22 1.36
CA PRO A 264 14.63 -24.47 1.96
C PRO A 264 15.87 -25.05 1.25
N GLU A 265 15.96 -24.83 -0.08
CA GLU A 265 17.04 -25.29 -0.94
C GLU A 265 18.27 -24.38 -0.96
N ALA A 266 18.17 -23.20 -0.34
CA ALA A 266 19.27 -22.24 -0.34
C ALA A 266 20.40 -22.66 0.62
N ALA A 267 21.64 -22.26 0.30
CA ALA A 267 22.78 -22.50 1.18
C ALA A 267 22.57 -21.81 2.54
N ALA A 268 22.88 -22.50 3.63
CA ALA A 268 22.71 -21.95 4.97
C ALA A 268 23.63 -20.72 5.18
N SER A 269 23.04 -19.64 5.67
CA SER A 269 23.75 -18.42 6.10
C SER A 269 23.70 -18.31 7.62
N ASP A 270 24.72 -17.71 8.23
CA ASP A 270 24.67 -17.34 9.67
C ASP A 270 24.03 -15.97 9.91
N THR A 271 23.53 -15.35 8.86
CA THR A 271 23.03 -13.97 8.82
C THR A 271 21.54 -13.96 8.45
N PHE A 272 20.81 -13.01 9.01
CA PHE A 272 19.46 -12.62 8.56
C PHE A 272 19.46 -11.11 8.21
N ALA A 273 18.38 -10.62 7.60
CA ALA A 273 18.26 -9.20 7.27
C ALA A 273 17.00 -8.58 7.92
N ILE A 274 17.10 -7.32 8.33
CA ILE A 274 15.96 -6.45 8.60
C ILE A 274 15.92 -5.41 7.49
N ILE A 275 14.77 -5.25 6.83
CA ILE A 275 14.52 -4.21 5.82
C ILE A 275 13.48 -3.24 6.38
N MET A 276 13.84 -1.97 6.53
CA MET A 276 12.90 -0.87 6.78
C MET A 276 12.43 -0.35 5.42
N SER A 277 11.16 -0.49 5.13
CA SER A 277 10.56 -0.13 3.83
C SER A 277 10.52 1.38 3.59
N GLY A 278 10.18 1.78 2.38
CA GLY A 278 9.80 3.17 2.09
C GLY A 278 8.47 3.57 2.74
N ASP A 279 8.07 4.80 2.51
CA ASP A 279 6.81 5.41 3.00
C ASP A 279 5.54 4.77 2.40
N GLY A 280 5.65 4.12 1.24
CA GLY A 280 4.60 3.28 0.66
C GLY A 280 4.34 1.96 1.42
N GLY A 281 5.09 1.66 2.48
CA GLY A 281 4.97 0.43 3.26
C GLY A 281 5.68 -0.76 2.64
N TRP A 282 5.37 -1.97 3.13
CA TRP A 282 6.03 -3.21 2.70
C TRP A 282 5.52 -3.68 1.34
N ALA A 283 6.05 -3.14 0.26
CA ALA A 283 5.60 -3.42 -1.11
C ALA A 283 6.75 -3.45 -2.13
N GLY A 284 6.46 -3.81 -3.36
CA GLY A 284 7.32 -3.69 -4.53
C GLY A 284 8.79 -4.04 -4.29
N LEU A 285 9.64 -3.01 -4.30
CA LEU A 285 11.11 -3.11 -4.16
C LEU A 285 11.52 -3.86 -2.89
N ASP A 286 10.89 -3.60 -1.75
CA ASP A 286 11.24 -4.23 -0.47
C ASP A 286 11.00 -5.75 -0.52
N GLN A 287 9.88 -6.18 -1.12
CA GLN A 287 9.53 -7.58 -1.28
C GLN A 287 10.49 -8.30 -2.24
N ASP A 288 10.88 -7.64 -3.33
CA ASP A 288 11.77 -8.22 -4.33
C ASP A 288 13.21 -8.35 -3.82
N ILE A 289 13.71 -7.36 -3.06
CA ILE A 289 15.00 -7.50 -2.35
C ILE A 289 14.92 -8.64 -1.32
N ALA A 290 13.83 -8.70 -0.54
CA ALA A 290 13.64 -9.76 0.44
C ALA A 290 13.61 -11.15 -0.21
N ALA A 291 12.92 -11.31 -1.35
CA ALA A 291 12.90 -12.55 -2.11
C ALA A 291 14.29 -12.95 -2.63
N ALA A 292 15.05 -11.97 -3.14
CA ALA A 292 16.41 -12.21 -3.62
C ALA A 292 17.37 -12.62 -2.49
N LEU A 293 17.26 -12.03 -1.30
CA LEU A 293 18.03 -12.43 -0.11
C LEU A 293 17.61 -13.81 0.40
N SER A 294 16.29 -14.07 0.46
CA SER A 294 15.72 -15.37 0.84
C SER A 294 16.24 -16.50 -0.05
N ALA A 295 16.34 -16.28 -1.36
CA ALA A 295 16.93 -17.22 -2.31
C ALA A 295 18.44 -17.47 -2.09
N LYS A 296 19.11 -16.65 -1.29
CA LYS A 296 20.51 -16.83 -0.87
C LYS A 296 20.66 -17.37 0.55
N GLY A 297 19.59 -17.89 1.15
CA GLY A 297 19.57 -18.47 2.49
C GLY A 297 19.57 -17.46 3.64
N ILE A 298 19.27 -16.21 3.35
CA ILE A 298 19.15 -15.11 4.31
C ILE A 298 17.66 -14.86 4.56
N PRO A 299 17.09 -15.28 5.69
CA PRO A 299 15.74 -14.92 6.04
C PRO A 299 15.65 -13.40 6.27
N VAL A 300 14.51 -12.81 5.94
CA VAL A 300 14.30 -11.37 6.00
C VAL A 300 13.12 -11.04 6.92
N VAL A 301 13.26 -9.95 7.65
CA VAL A 301 12.19 -9.32 8.41
C VAL A 301 11.98 -7.92 7.85
N GLY A 302 10.82 -7.68 7.28
CA GLY A 302 10.40 -6.34 6.85
C GLY A 302 9.76 -5.58 8.00
N LEU A 303 10.19 -4.34 8.23
CA LEU A 303 9.43 -3.36 9.00
C LEU A 303 8.64 -2.50 8.01
N ASP A 304 7.32 -2.61 8.06
CA ASP A 304 6.41 -1.80 7.24
C ASP A 304 6.40 -0.35 7.76
N SER A 305 7.15 0.52 7.10
CA SER A 305 7.34 1.91 7.54
C SER A 305 6.05 2.71 7.53
N LEU A 306 5.19 2.54 6.53
CA LEU A 306 3.89 3.21 6.48
C LEU A 306 3.07 2.93 7.75
N ARG A 307 2.98 1.68 8.16
CA ARG A 307 2.24 1.28 9.36
C ARG A 307 2.97 1.65 10.64
N TYR A 308 4.30 1.61 10.64
CA TYR A 308 5.11 1.92 11.81
C TYR A 308 5.08 3.43 12.13
N TYR A 309 5.23 4.28 11.12
CA TYR A 309 5.21 5.74 11.25
C TYR A 309 3.80 6.35 11.12
N TRP A 310 2.77 5.51 11.03
CA TRP A 310 1.38 6.00 11.07
C TRP A 310 1.05 6.81 12.33
N SER A 311 1.80 6.61 13.39
CA SER A 311 1.83 7.44 14.58
C SER A 311 3.27 7.89 14.85
N ALA A 312 3.42 9.06 15.46
CA ALA A 312 4.72 9.66 15.76
C ALA A 312 5.64 8.69 16.48
N ARG A 313 6.87 8.59 16.00
CA ARG A 313 7.97 7.82 16.61
C ARG A 313 9.12 8.73 16.95
N THR A 314 10.06 8.22 17.75
CA THR A 314 11.31 8.93 18.04
C THR A 314 12.50 8.11 17.56
N PRO A 315 13.66 8.72 17.29
CA PRO A 315 14.89 7.99 17.00
C PRO A 315 15.25 6.95 18.06
N GLU A 316 15.02 7.25 19.34
CA GLU A 316 15.26 6.36 20.47
C GLU A 316 14.27 5.19 20.48
N GLY A 317 12.97 5.45 20.19
CA GLY A 317 11.94 4.43 20.06
C GLY A 317 12.25 3.47 18.92
N LEU A 318 12.62 3.98 17.74
CA LEU A 318 13.02 3.16 16.59
C LEU A 318 14.24 2.29 16.93
N ALA A 319 15.24 2.84 17.62
CA ALA A 319 16.42 2.07 18.04
C ALA A 319 16.05 0.94 19.02
N ALA A 320 15.17 1.21 19.98
CA ALA A 320 14.69 0.22 20.93
C ALA A 320 13.92 -0.91 20.23
N ASP A 321 13.04 -0.57 19.29
CA ASP A 321 12.28 -1.55 18.51
C ASP A 321 13.18 -2.35 17.58
N THR A 322 14.20 -1.71 16.96
CA THR A 322 15.21 -2.40 16.15
C THR A 322 16.04 -3.37 17.00
N ASP A 323 16.44 -3.00 18.22
CA ASP A 323 17.13 -3.88 19.17
C ASP A 323 16.27 -5.10 19.53
N ARG A 324 14.97 -4.89 19.81
CA ARG A 324 14.00 -5.98 20.10
C ARG A 324 13.91 -6.94 18.91
N MET A 325 13.75 -6.42 17.68
CA MET A 325 13.69 -7.22 16.45
C MET A 325 14.99 -8.02 16.27
N ILE A 326 16.16 -7.39 16.38
CA ILE A 326 17.44 -8.06 16.21
C ILE A 326 17.57 -9.22 17.19
N ARG A 327 17.35 -9.01 18.48
CA ARG A 327 17.48 -10.04 19.50
C ARG A 327 16.51 -11.18 19.31
N TYR A 328 15.26 -10.86 19.00
CA TYR A 328 14.24 -11.87 18.77
C TYR A 328 14.61 -12.76 17.56
N TYR A 329 14.91 -12.15 16.42
CA TYR A 329 15.12 -12.90 15.18
C TYR A 329 16.48 -13.61 15.10
N LEU A 330 17.50 -13.15 15.80
CA LEU A 330 18.73 -13.93 15.98
C LEU A 330 18.42 -15.28 16.61
N ALA A 331 17.62 -15.30 17.68
CA ALA A 331 17.23 -16.53 18.36
C ALA A 331 16.24 -17.35 17.51
N HIS A 332 15.22 -16.71 16.94
CA HIS A 332 14.16 -17.35 16.15
C HIS A 332 14.70 -18.06 14.90
N PHE A 333 15.58 -17.42 14.15
CA PHE A 333 16.20 -18.00 12.96
C PHE A 333 17.49 -18.76 13.23
N GLY A 334 18.00 -18.79 14.47
CA GLY A 334 19.28 -19.40 14.82
C GLY A 334 20.47 -18.74 14.10
N LYS A 335 20.42 -17.42 13.91
CA LYS A 335 21.46 -16.63 13.21
C LYS A 335 22.39 -15.95 14.20
N LYS A 336 23.53 -15.44 13.71
CA LYS A 336 24.57 -14.79 14.52
C LYS A 336 24.75 -13.33 14.19
N ARG A 337 24.36 -12.91 12.99
CA ARG A 337 24.59 -11.56 12.45
C ARG A 337 23.34 -11.04 11.77
N VAL A 338 23.26 -9.73 11.61
CA VAL A 338 22.14 -9.05 10.93
C VAL A 338 22.65 -8.06 9.89
N LEU A 339 21.97 -8.02 8.74
CA LEU A 339 22.07 -6.92 7.77
C LEU A 339 20.92 -5.96 8.08
N LEU A 340 21.23 -4.68 8.20
CA LEU A 340 20.22 -3.64 8.31
C LEU A 340 20.14 -2.91 6.96
N VAL A 341 18.97 -2.90 6.37
CA VAL A 341 18.69 -2.29 5.07
C VAL A 341 17.56 -1.28 5.24
N GLY A 342 17.74 -0.09 4.74
CA GLY A 342 16.67 0.92 4.66
C GLY A 342 16.50 1.38 3.22
N TYR A 343 15.25 1.55 2.78
CA TYR A 343 14.91 2.09 1.47
C TYR A 343 14.05 3.35 1.64
N SER A 344 14.36 4.42 0.89
CA SER A 344 13.61 5.67 0.90
C SER A 344 13.45 6.19 2.35
N GLN A 345 12.25 6.40 2.90
CA GLN A 345 12.04 6.75 4.30
C GLN A 345 12.81 5.82 5.26
N GLY A 346 12.82 4.51 4.99
CA GLY A 346 13.61 3.55 5.77
C GLY A 346 15.12 3.84 5.72
N ALA A 347 15.63 4.33 4.59
CA ALA A 347 17.03 4.75 4.44
C ALA A 347 17.35 6.00 5.27
N ASP A 348 16.41 6.94 5.36
CA ASP A 348 16.57 8.19 6.09
C ASP A 348 16.59 7.97 7.61
N VAL A 349 15.74 7.08 8.12
CA VAL A 349 15.60 6.83 9.57
C VAL A 349 16.59 5.81 10.11
N LEU A 350 17.08 4.87 9.27
CA LEU A 350 17.99 3.80 9.68
C LEU A 350 19.28 4.30 10.39
N PRO A 351 19.97 5.36 9.93
CA PRO A 351 21.16 5.89 10.60
C PRO A 351 20.89 6.29 12.07
N PHE A 352 19.71 6.85 12.34
CA PHE A 352 19.30 7.24 13.68
C PHE A 352 19.12 6.02 14.60
N ALA A 353 18.53 4.95 14.09
CA ALA A 353 18.42 3.70 14.83
C ALA A 353 19.80 3.10 15.13
N VAL A 354 20.65 2.95 14.10
CA VAL A 354 21.97 2.32 14.19
C VAL A 354 22.86 3.01 15.22
N ASN A 355 22.87 4.35 15.25
CA ASN A 355 23.69 5.13 16.19
C ASN A 355 23.25 4.98 17.65
N ARG A 356 21.98 4.62 17.88
CA ARG A 356 21.35 4.48 19.20
C ARG A 356 21.21 3.03 19.66
N LEU A 357 21.59 2.05 18.84
CA LEU A 357 21.62 0.65 19.27
C LEU A 357 22.55 0.44 20.46
N PRO A 358 22.18 -0.43 21.42
CA PRO A 358 23.11 -0.89 22.44
C PRO A 358 24.39 -1.47 21.82
N GLN A 359 25.55 -1.22 22.43
CA GLN A 359 26.85 -1.65 21.89
C GLN A 359 26.89 -3.16 21.58
N ALA A 360 26.31 -3.99 22.44
CA ALA A 360 26.26 -5.43 22.24
C ALA A 360 25.46 -5.83 20.99
N THR A 361 24.33 -5.17 20.72
CA THR A 361 23.50 -5.42 19.54
C THR A 361 24.15 -4.85 18.28
N ARG A 362 24.73 -3.66 18.40
CA ARG A 362 25.44 -2.99 17.30
C ARG A 362 26.62 -3.83 16.78
N ALA A 363 27.32 -4.56 17.66
CA ALA A 363 28.41 -5.49 17.29
C ALA A 363 27.95 -6.68 16.44
N LEU A 364 26.64 -6.97 16.40
CA LEU A 364 26.03 -8.04 15.60
C LEU A 364 25.66 -7.58 14.18
N VAL A 365 25.72 -6.28 13.90
CA VAL A 365 25.40 -5.70 12.59
C VAL A 365 26.56 -5.95 11.63
N ALA A 366 26.30 -6.74 10.60
CA ALA A 366 27.29 -7.08 9.57
C ALA A 366 27.42 -6.01 8.50
N LEU A 367 26.34 -5.29 8.23
CA LEU A 367 26.27 -4.23 7.23
C LEU A 367 25.07 -3.32 7.54
N THR A 368 25.24 -2.02 7.31
CA THR A 368 24.14 -1.06 7.16
C THR A 368 24.08 -0.63 5.70
N ALA A 369 22.98 -0.96 5.01
CA ALA A 369 22.75 -0.58 3.61
C ALA A 369 21.63 0.48 3.54
N ILE A 370 21.89 1.57 2.85
CA ILE A 370 21.07 2.77 2.73
C ILE A 370 20.77 2.95 1.24
N LEU A 371 19.49 2.86 0.84
CA LEU A 371 19.05 2.85 -0.55
C LEU A 371 18.15 4.07 -0.82
N GLY A 372 18.59 5.02 -1.65
CA GLY A 372 17.82 6.22 -1.99
C GLY A 372 17.63 7.15 -0.80
N MET A 373 18.72 7.62 -0.18
CA MET A 373 18.69 8.48 1.01
C MET A 373 18.46 9.94 0.64
N SER A 374 17.55 10.60 1.35
CA SER A 374 17.21 12.02 1.25
C SER A 374 17.76 12.89 2.40
N GLU A 375 17.51 14.21 2.35
CA GLU A 375 18.13 15.18 3.27
C GLU A 375 17.58 15.12 4.70
N HIS A 376 16.32 14.77 4.87
CA HIS A 376 15.63 14.80 6.16
C HIS A 376 14.95 13.48 6.48
N ALA A 377 15.00 13.04 7.72
CA ALA A 377 14.34 11.85 8.20
C ALA A 377 12.96 12.20 8.80
N ILE A 378 11.91 11.51 8.37
CA ILE A 378 10.54 11.70 8.83
C ILE A 378 10.14 10.55 9.74
N PHE A 379 9.78 10.86 11.00
CA PHE A 379 9.40 9.89 12.03
C PHE A 379 7.90 9.84 12.31
N GLU A 380 7.10 10.48 11.49
CA GLU A 380 5.64 10.45 11.55
C GLU A 380 5.08 10.64 10.15
N PHE A 381 4.00 9.94 9.84
CA PHE A 381 3.28 10.15 8.61
C PHE A 381 2.44 11.43 8.72
N HIS A 382 2.85 12.49 8.02
CA HIS A 382 2.10 13.74 7.96
C HIS A 382 1.40 13.89 6.63
N VAL A 383 0.10 14.17 6.67
CA VAL A 383 -0.67 14.54 5.48
C VAL A 383 -0.07 15.76 4.75
N SER A 384 0.56 16.66 5.51
CA SER A 384 1.21 17.86 4.96
C SER A 384 2.51 17.58 4.20
N SER A 385 3.24 16.52 4.52
CA SER A 385 4.50 16.17 3.83
C SER A 385 4.28 15.77 2.37
N TRP A 386 3.07 15.42 1.99
CA TRP A 386 2.66 15.10 0.62
C TRP A 386 2.19 16.33 -0.19
N ILE A 387 2.04 17.47 0.47
CA ILE A 387 1.60 18.74 -0.15
C ILE A 387 2.75 19.73 -0.28
N SER A 388 3.78 19.57 0.54
CA SER A 388 5.00 20.38 0.53
C SER A 388 6.20 19.47 0.81
N ASP A 389 7.36 19.79 0.26
CA ASP A 389 8.64 19.21 0.66
C ASP A 389 8.82 19.49 2.16
N ASP A 390 8.39 18.57 3.01
CA ASP A 390 8.47 18.71 4.46
C ASP A 390 9.93 18.53 4.90
N THR A 391 10.62 19.62 5.04
CA THR A 391 11.99 19.69 5.55
C THR A 391 12.05 19.77 7.07
N SER A 392 10.96 19.48 7.78
CA SER A 392 10.86 19.66 9.23
C SER A 392 11.56 18.56 10.05
N GLY A 393 11.98 17.47 9.42
CA GLY A 393 12.70 16.38 10.09
C GLY A 393 14.17 16.65 10.35
N PRO A 394 14.84 15.86 11.21
CA PRO A 394 16.27 15.97 11.45
C PRO A 394 17.08 15.58 10.21
N GLU A 395 18.23 16.27 10.01
CA GLU A 395 19.14 16.02 8.88
C GLU A 395 19.74 14.61 8.95
N THR A 396 19.73 13.88 7.82
CA THR A 396 20.23 12.50 7.70
C THR A 396 21.75 12.44 7.57
N LEU A 397 22.37 13.36 6.84
CA LEU A 397 23.81 13.35 6.57
C LEU A 397 24.69 13.37 7.84
N PRO A 398 24.43 14.19 8.87
CA PRO A 398 25.16 14.15 10.12
C PRO A 398 25.04 12.80 10.83
N GLU A 399 23.86 12.16 10.77
CA GLU A 399 23.64 10.85 11.40
C GLU A 399 24.40 9.74 10.67
N VAL A 400 24.40 9.70 9.34
CA VAL A 400 25.18 8.72 8.58
C VAL A 400 26.67 8.87 8.90
N ASN A 401 27.19 10.10 8.95
CA ASN A 401 28.60 10.38 9.24
C ASN A 401 29.04 9.92 10.64
N ARG A 402 28.11 9.75 11.59
CA ARG A 402 28.39 9.21 12.94
C ARG A 402 28.50 7.68 12.96
N ILE A 403 27.98 6.97 11.95
CA ILE A 403 28.06 5.50 11.93
C ILE A 403 29.53 5.07 11.91
N SER A 404 29.89 4.19 12.84
CA SER A 404 31.24 3.65 12.99
C SER A 404 31.21 2.20 13.47
N GLY A 405 32.30 1.47 13.27
CA GLY A 405 32.47 0.10 13.74
C GLY A 405 31.75 -0.98 12.90
N MET A 406 31.17 -0.61 11.76
CA MET A 406 30.56 -1.53 10.81
C MET A 406 30.65 -0.98 9.38
N PRO A 407 30.62 -1.83 8.34
CA PRO A 407 30.51 -1.39 6.96
C PRO A 407 29.19 -0.65 6.70
N VAL A 408 29.26 0.42 5.88
CA VAL A 408 28.07 1.14 5.40
C VAL A 408 28.12 1.16 3.87
N LEU A 409 27.01 0.79 3.25
CA LEU A 409 26.77 0.84 1.82
C LEU A 409 25.67 1.86 1.54
N CYS A 410 25.94 2.87 0.69
CA CYS A 410 24.94 3.79 0.18
C CYS A 410 24.74 3.55 -1.31
N ILE A 411 23.50 3.31 -1.73
CA ILE A 411 23.14 3.10 -3.15
C ILE A 411 22.13 4.16 -3.57
N TYR A 412 22.33 4.73 -4.76
CA TYR A 412 21.41 5.71 -5.34
C TYR A 412 21.27 5.51 -6.86
N GLY A 413 20.16 5.97 -7.42
CA GLY A 413 19.92 6.00 -8.86
C GLY A 413 20.65 7.15 -9.53
N GLU A 414 21.13 6.96 -10.77
CA GLU A 414 21.86 8.02 -11.49
C GLU A 414 20.99 9.24 -11.81
N ASP A 415 19.67 9.08 -11.85
CA ASP A 415 18.68 10.13 -12.08
C ASP A 415 18.15 10.75 -10.78
N GLU A 416 18.59 10.29 -9.60
CA GLU A 416 18.28 10.90 -8.29
C GLU A 416 19.22 12.07 -8.01
N HIS A 417 18.79 13.27 -8.39
CA HIS A 417 19.61 14.48 -8.24
C HIS A 417 19.66 15.02 -6.80
N ASP A 418 18.75 14.63 -5.96
CA ASP A 418 18.58 15.00 -4.55
C ASP A 418 19.21 14.00 -3.56
N SER A 419 19.68 12.85 -4.03
CA SER A 419 20.31 11.84 -3.19
C SER A 419 21.56 12.36 -2.47
N LEU A 420 21.68 12.03 -1.17
CA LEU A 420 22.84 12.36 -0.36
C LEU A 420 24.01 11.38 -0.47
N CYS A 421 23.83 10.20 -1.07
CA CYS A 421 24.91 9.21 -1.21
C CYS A 421 26.19 9.79 -1.83
N PRO A 422 26.12 10.65 -2.88
CA PRO A 422 27.34 11.27 -3.46
C PRO A 422 28.07 12.24 -2.52
N LYS A 423 27.41 12.74 -1.48
CA LYS A 423 28.01 13.66 -0.48
C LYS A 423 28.80 12.92 0.61
N LEU A 424 28.74 11.59 0.65
CA LEU A 424 29.46 10.76 1.63
C LEU A 424 30.95 10.62 1.30
N ASP A 425 31.80 10.54 2.33
CA ASP A 425 33.24 10.27 2.17
C ASP A 425 33.47 8.83 1.66
N ALA A 426 33.89 8.69 0.41
CA ALA A 426 34.15 7.42 -0.25
C ALA A 426 35.30 6.60 0.40
N ASN A 427 36.14 7.21 1.24
CA ASN A 427 37.16 6.49 2.03
C ASN A 427 36.54 5.78 3.25
N LYS A 428 35.40 6.27 3.72
CA LYS A 428 34.70 5.73 4.91
C LYS A 428 33.50 4.87 4.53
N PHE A 429 32.82 5.21 3.43
CA PHE A 429 31.58 4.60 3.01
C PHE A 429 31.68 4.01 1.60
N LYS A 430 31.10 2.84 1.39
CA LYS A 430 30.94 2.31 0.05
C LYS A 430 29.74 2.97 -0.62
N VAL A 431 29.99 3.75 -1.68
CA VAL A 431 28.94 4.43 -2.46
C VAL A 431 28.82 3.74 -3.80
N VAL A 432 27.59 3.40 -4.20
CA VAL A 432 27.29 2.73 -5.48
C VAL A 432 26.19 3.51 -6.20
N LYS A 433 26.48 3.87 -7.45
CA LYS A 433 25.50 4.46 -8.37
C LYS A 433 24.96 3.37 -9.30
N LEU A 434 23.65 3.28 -9.41
CA LEU A 434 22.95 2.37 -10.33
C LEU A 434 22.16 3.18 -11.38
N LYS A 435 21.76 2.51 -12.45
CA LYS A 435 20.87 3.12 -13.48
C LYS A 435 19.48 3.39 -12.92
N GLY A 436 18.83 4.40 -13.52
CA GLY A 436 17.47 4.81 -13.20
C GLY A 436 17.38 5.79 -12.04
N GLY A 437 16.14 6.12 -11.67
CA GLY A 437 15.82 6.99 -10.55
C GLY A 437 15.69 6.22 -9.24
N HIS A 438 14.80 6.69 -8.38
CA HIS A 438 14.57 6.17 -7.02
C HIS A 438 14.19 4.68 -6.95
N HIS A 439 13.62 4.13 -8.03
CA HIS A 439 13.25 2.71 -8.17
C HIS A 439 14.27 1.86 -8.94
N PHE A 440 15.47 2.38 -9.25
CA PHE A 440 16.61 1.65 -9.84
C PHE A 440 16.26 0.84 -11.10
N ASP A 441 15.37 1.34 -11.95
CA ASP A 441 14.84 0.66 -13.16
C ASP A 441 14.33 -0.77 -12.89
N GLY A 442 13.87 -1.07 -11.68
CA GLY A 442 13.41 -2.39 -11.29
C GLY A 442 14.52 -3.44 -11.13
N ASN A 443 15.80 -3.04 -11.07
CA ASN A 443 16.92 -3.97 -10.92
C ASN A 443 17.16 -4.40 -9.46
N TYR A 444 16.16 -4.99 -8.84
CA TYR A 444 16.19 -5.36 -7.42
C TYR A 444 17.11 -6.55 -7.11
N ALA A 445 17.27 -7.47 -8.06
CA ALA A 445 18.26 -8.52 -7.96
C ALA A 445 19.71 -7.96 -7.92
N GLY A 446 19.96 -6.90 -8.70
CA GLY A 446 21.22 -6.16 -8.68
C GLY A 446 21.47 -5.47 -7.33
N LEU A 447 20.45 -4.85 -6.74
CA LEU A 447 20.51 -4.27 -5.38
C LEU A 447 20.88 -5.33 -4.33
N ALA A 448 20.19 -6.47 -4.31
CA ALA A 448 20.47 -7.57 -3.41
C ALA A 448 21.93 -8.09 -3.58
N ALA A 449 22.42 -8.18 -4.82
CA ALA A 449 23.80 -8.57 -5.10
C ALA A 449 24.82 -7.57 -4.54
N GLN A 450 24.56 -6.25 -4.63
CA GLN A 450 25.41 -5.22 -4.04
C GLN A 450 25.44 -5.32 -2.51
N ILE A 451 24.28 -5.50 -1.88
CA ILE A 451 24.15 -5.70 -0.43
C ILE A 451 24.98 -6.90 0.01
N LEU A 452 24.81 -8.05 -0.65
CA LEU A 452 25.54 -9.28 -0.34
C LEU A 452 27.06 -9.14 -0.57
N SER A 453 27.47 -8.42 -1.61
CA SER A 453 28.88 -8.15 -1.88
C SER A 453 29.51 -7.27 -0.80
N ALA A 454 28.78 -6.31 -0.27
CA ALA A 454 29.27 -5.40 0.77
C ALA A 454 29.26 -6.04 2.17
N ALA A 455 28.42 -7.05 2.41
CA ALA A 455 28.31 -7.78 3.66
C ALA A 455 29.42 -8.85 3.87
N LYS A 456 30.20 -9.16 2.84
CA LYS A 456 31.33 -10.07 2.97
C LYS A 456 32.45 -9.39 3.76
N PRO A 457 33.08 -10.10 4.72
CA PRO A 457 34.24 -9.59 5.48
C PRO A 457 35.43 -9.33 4.60
#